data_f25547cf5a542599bc05aca904fbc19b
#
_entry.id   f25547cf5a542599bc05aca904fbc19b
#
_cell.length_a   1.000
_cell.length_b   1.000
_cell.length_c   1.000
_cell.angle_alpha   90.00
_cell.angle_beta   90.00
_cell.angle_gamma   90.00
#
_symmetry.space_group_name_H-M   'P 1'
#
loop_
_entity.id
_entity.type
_entity.pdbx_description
1 polymer ?
#
loop_
_entity_poly.entity_id
_entity_poly.type
_entity_poly.pdbx_seq_one_letter_code
_entity_poly.pdbx_strand_id
1 'polypeptide(L)'
;MSREPFTPQDDPADPFAHDPSVESVLTPLWREARWPIEWLGLRSSPVFFGYGVPHGAGEPVLLIPGFMSGDGFMLELHQWLQRIGYRSYLSNIVWNNDCPDRTSRSLARKLEAIQRRHATRVRLVGHSLGGMLAKSLLQDHPQLIDRVVTLGSPFRSLVKAHPAVVGIWEQLKIMRGKLIGRNLKPSCGTGHCLCDFVRNMVRPEPRDVPQYAIYSRVDGVADWQSCREDLDSANTEVNCTHLGMPLHPEVYRAIAARLAEVQPSPALRKQTDELSADPPSV
;
A
#
# COMPACT_ATOMS: atom_id res chain seq x y z
N MET A 1 23.43 -31.12 25.91
CA MET A 1 22.55 -29.95 26.14
C MET A 1 21.88 -29.65 24.83
N SER A 2 20.71 -30.20 24.60
CA SER A 2 19.85 -29.93 23.44
C SER A 2 19.23 -28.54 23.62
N ARG A 3 19.58 -27.60 22.74
CA ARG A 3 18.90 -26.30 22.70
C ARG A 3 17.51 -26.52 22.11
N GLU A 4 16.46 -26.25 22.88
CA GLU A 4 15.11 -26.18 22.37
C GLU A 4 15.03 -25.15 21.23
N PRO A 5 14.24 -25.40 20.18
CA PRO A 5 14.07 -24.45 19.11
C PRO A 5 13.36 -23.19 19.67
N PHE A 6 13.96 -22.04 19.45
CA PHE A 6 13.40 -20.74 19.78
C PHE A 6 12.04 -20.58 19.06
N THR A 7 10.97 -20.50 19.82
CA THR A 7 9.65 -20.14 19.33
C THR A 7 9.48 -18.63 19.42
N PRO A 8 9.24 -17.92 18.30
CA PRO A 8 9.16 -16.45 18.25
C PRO A 8 7.99 -15.81 19.01
N GLN A 9 7.17 -16.59 19.70
CA GLN A 9 5.93 -16.15 20.33
C GLN A 9 6.07 -15.49 21.71
N ASP A 10 7.27 -15.49 22.30
CA ASP A 10 7.45 -15.17 23.72
C ASP A 10 8.32 -13.92 24.00
N ASP A 11 8.59 -13.07 22.99
CA ASP A 11 9.32 -11.80 23.22
C ASP A 11 8.32 -10.65 23.44
N PRO A 12 8.13 -10.17 24.69
CA PRO A 12 7.21 -9.05 24.97
C PRO A 12 7.68 -7.70 24.39
N ALA A 13 8.88 -7.64 23.82
CA ALA A 13 9.43 -6.47 23.13
C ALA A 13 9.29 -6.56 21.60
N ASP A 14 8.66 -7.61 21.07
CA ASP A 14 8.43 -7.75 19.63
C ASP A 14 7.34 -6.76 19.18
N PRO A 15 7.67 -5.70 18.41
CA PRO A 15 6.69 -4.74 17.90
C PRO A 15 5.68 -5.40 16.95
N PHE A 16 5.88 -6.66 16.58
CA PHE A 16 5.01 -7.48 15.75
C PHE A 16 4.34 -8.62 16.52
N ALA A 17 4.53 -8.67 17.86
CA ALA A 17 3.86 -9.65 18.70
C ALA A 17 2.34 -9.53 18.51
N HIS A 18 1.71 -10.66 18.34
CA HIS A 18 0.27 -10.78 18.24
C HIS A 18 -0.34 -10.26 19.54
N ASP A 19 -0.98 -9.11 19.54
CA ASP A 19 -1.88 -8.74 20.63
C ASP A 19 -3.13 -9.62 20.50
N PRO A 20 -3.30 -10.63 21.36
CA PRO A 20 -4.44 -11.55 21.29
C PRO A 20 -5.77 -10.87 21.60
N SER A 21 -5.76 -9.64 22.11
CA SER A 21 -6.96 -8.86 22.42
C SER A 21 -7.55 -8.18 21.18
N VAL A 22 -6.79 -8.09 20.07
CA VAL A 22 -7.27 -7.56 18.80
C VAL A 22 -7.68 -8.74 17.91
N GLU A 23 -8.91 -9.19 18.04
CA GLU A 23 -9.49 -10.09 17.04
C GLU A 23 -9.37 -9.45 15.67
N SER A 24 -8.59 -10.08 14.78
CA SER A 24 -8.54 -9.68 13.38
C SER A 24 -9.92 -9.99 12.77
N VAL A 25 -10.71 -8.95 12.52
CA VAL A 25 -12.02 -9.11 11.86
C VAL A 25 -11.77 -9.37 10.37
N LEU A 26 -11.35 -10.59 10.06
CA LEU A 26 -11.21 -11.05 8.69
C LEU A 26 -12.56 -11.54 8.18
N THR A 27 -12.99 -10.99 7.07
CA THR A 27 -14.16 -11.50 6.36
C THR A 27 -13.79 -12.80 5.62
N PRO A 28 -14.76 -13.72 5.38
CA PRO A 28 -14.46 -14.98 4.71
C PRO A 28 -13.89 -14.78 3.30
N LEU A 29 -12.79 -15.46 2.96
CA LEU A 29 -12.11 -15.39 1.66
C LEU A 29 -13.01 -15.65 0.45
N TRP A 30 -14.10 -16.45 0.60
CA TRP A 30 -15.01 -16.72 -0.52
C TRP A 30 -15.69 -15.44 -1.05
N ARG A 31 -15.77 -14.39 -0.23
CA ARG A 31 -16.30 -13.08 -0.66
C ARG A 31 -15.45 -12.42 -1.73
N GLU A 32 -14.16 -12.74 -1.77
CA GLU A 32 -13.24 -12.25 -2.80
C GLU A 32 -13.66 -12.70 -4.21
N ALA A 33 -14.43 -13.80 -4.34
CA ALA A 33 -14.99 -14.23 -5.62
C ALA A 33 -15.98 -13.22 -6.27
N ARG A 34 -16.34 -12.15 -5.55
CA ARG A 34 -17.22 -11.09 -6.08
C ARG A 34 -16.52 -10.08 -6.99
N TRP A 35 -15.19 -10.06 -7.03
CA TRP A 35 -14.43 -9.08 -7.83
C TRP A 35 -14.87 -8.96 -9.31
N PRO A 36 -15.35 -10.04 -10.01
CA PRO A 36 -15.81 -9.87 -11.39
C PRO A 36 -17.07 -9.03 -11.51
N ILE A 37 -17.97 -9.09 -10.51
CA ILE A 37 -19.17 -8.27 -10.45
C ILE A 37 -18.80 -6.80 -10.20
N GLU A 38 -17.82 -6.57 -9.33
CA GLU A 38 -17.28 -5.24 -9.03
C GLU A 38 -16.65 -4.61 -10.28
N TRP A 39 -15.88 -5.39 -11.03
CA TRP A 39 -15.31 -5.00 -12.31
C TRP A 39 -16.37 -4.66 -13.36
N LEU A 40 -17.44 -5.47 -13.49
CA LEU A 40 -18.58 -5.16 -14.37
C LEU A 40 -19.27 -3.86 -13.93
N GLY A 41 -19.43 -3.66 -12.61
CA GLY A 41 -19.96 -2.43 -12.02
C GLY A 41 -19.11 -1.21 -12.38
N LEU A 42 -17.79 -1.34 -12.36
CA LEU A 42 -16.89 -0.28 -12.82
C LEU A 42 -17.11 0.05 -14.29
N ARG A 43 -17.13 -0.96 -15.16
CA ARG A 43 -17.25 -0.79 -16.61
C ARG A 43 -18.57 -0.20 -17.06
N SER A 44 -19.62 -0.42 -16.29
CA SER A 44 -20.96 0.19 -16.50
C SER A 44 -21.12 1.56 -15.85
N SER A 45 -20.15 1.99 -15.04
CA SER A 45 -20.21 3.26 -14.32
C SER A 45 -19.71 4.44 -15.16
N PRO A 46 -20.30 5.64 -15.06
CA PRO A 46 -19.75 6.87 -15.65
C PRO A 46 -18.31 7.16 -15.24
N VAL A 47 -17.89 6.74 -14.05
CA VAL A 47 -16.53 6.89 -13.53
C VAL A 47 -15.49 6.20 -14.43
N PHE A 48 -15.83 5.05 -15.00
CA PHE A 48 -14.95 4.34 -15.93
C PHE A 48 -14.56 5.20 -17.14
N PHE A 49 -15.45 6.06 -17.58
CA PHE A 49 -15.21 7.00 -18.67
C PHE A 49 -14.59 8.34 -18.21
N GLY A 50 -14.35 8.50 -16.91
CA GLY A 50 -13.78 9.72 -16.33
C GLY A 50 -14.82 10.78 -15.93
N TYR A 51 -16.12 10.46 -15.99
CA TYR A 51 -17.17 11.41 -15.61
C TYR A 51 -17.34 11.48 -14.09
N GLY A 52 -17.54 12.69 -13.57
CA GLY A 52 -17.85 12.94 -12.17
C GLY A 52 -16.64 12.75 -11.23
N VAL A 53 -15.42 12.84 -11.76
CA VAL A 53 -14.17 12.78 -10.98
C VAL A 53 -13.25 13.94 -11.36
N PRO A 54 -12.39 14.38 -10.44
CA PRO A 54 -11.32 15.34 -10.77
C PRO A 54 -10.35 14.75 -11.80
N HIS A 55 -9.83 15.59 -12.68
CA HIS A 55 -8.86 15.23 -13.69
C HIS A 55 -7.48 15.74 -13.32
N GLY A 56 -6.44 15.02 -13.74
CA GLY A 56 -5.05 15.43 -13.62
C GLY A 56 -4.64 16.40 -14.73
N ALA A 57 -3.52 17.07 -14.53
CA ALA A 57 -2.89 17.99 -15.49
C ALA A 57 -1.54 17.42 -16.01
N GLY A 58 -1.39 16.11 -16.05
CA GLY A 58 -0.18 15.46 -16.54
C GLY A 58 0.82 15.06 -15.44
N GLU A 59 0.40 15.04 -14.19
CA GLU A 59 1.27 14.64 -13.09
C GLU A 59 1.60 13.13 -13.15
N PRO A 60 2.85 12.75 -12.84
CA PRO A 60 3.26 11.36 -12.88
C PRO A 60 2.70 10.56 -11.70
N VAL A 61 2.11 9.38 -12.00
CA VAL A 61 1.59 8.43 -11.02
C VAL A 61 2.23 7.07 -11.25
N LEU A 62 2.88 6.50 -10.23
CA LEU A 62 3.44 5.15 -10.25
C LEU A 62 2.47 4.19 -9.55
N LEU A 63 2.05 3.13 -10.25
CA LEU A 63 1.19 2.07 -9.74
C LEU A 63 2.03 0.88 -9.28
N ILE A 64 1.72 0.34 -8.09
CA ILE A 64 2.46 -0.77 -7.50
C ILE A 64 1.47 -1.89 -7.14
N PRO A 65 1.58 -3.08 -7.76
CA PRO A 65 0.67 -4.20 -7.55
C PRO A 65 0.89 -4.90 -6.21
N GLY A 66 -0.14 -5.60 -5.74
CA GLY A 66 -0.11 -6.40 -4.53
C GLY A 66 0.68 -7.71 -4.63
N PHE A 67 0.71 -8.45 -3.52
CA PHE A 67 1.31 -9.77 -3.45
C PHE A 67 0.66 -10.74 -4.45
N MET A 68 1.47 -11.61 -5.06
CA MET A 68 1.02 -12.59 -6.07
C MET A 68 0.34 -11.98 -7.30
N SER A 69 0.41 -10.67 -7.48
CA SER A 69 -0.07 -9.99 -8.69
C SER A 69 1.07 -9.25 -9.40
N GLY A 70 0.79 -8.71 -10.55
CA GLY A 70 1.73 -7.93 -11.35
C GLY A 70 1.05 -6.74 -12.01
N ASP A 71 1.80 -6.05 -12.86
CA ASP A 71 1.33 -4.87 -13.58
C ASP A 71 0.06 -5.12 -14.40
N GLY A 72 -0.17 -6.36 -14.86
CA GLY A 72 -1.40 -6.73 -15.57
C GLY A 72 -2.67 -6.51 -14.74
N PHE A 73 -2.59 -6.70 -13.42
CA PHE A 73 -3.72 -6.46 -12.51
C PHE A 73 -4.01 -4.97 -12.31
N MET A 74 -3.01 -4.11 -12.47
CA MET A 74 -3.14 -2.66 -12.36
C MET A 74 -3.43 -1.99 -13.72
N LEU A 75 -3.52 -2.75 -14.82
CA LEU A 75 -3.62 -2.22 -16.17
C LEU A 75 -4.90 -1.41 -16.40
N GLU A 76 -6.04 -1.85 -15.85
CA GLU A 76 -7.31 -1.13 -15.93
C GLU A 76 -7.21 0.27 -15.28
N LEU A 77 -6.68 0.30 -14.06
CA LEU A 77 -6.45 1.55 -13.32
C LEU A 77 -5.42 2.44 -14.04
N HIS A 78 -4.36 1.83 -14.61
CA HIS A 78 -3.36 2.54 -15.39
C HIS A 78 -3.97 3.28 -16.59
N GLN A 79 -4.76 2.58 -17.39
CA GLN A 79 -5.42 3.16 -18.55
C GLN A 79 -6.45 4.22 -18.16
N TRP A 80 -7.16 4.00 -17.05
CA TRP A 80 -8.12 4.95 -16.54
C TRP A 80 -7.45 6.25 -16.05
N LEU A 81 -6.34 6.17 -15.32
CA LEU A 81 -5.59 7.34 -14.90
C LEU A 81 -5.08 8.16 -16.10
N GLN A 82 -4.66 7.48 -17.18
CA GLN A 82 -4.31 8.18 -18.42
C GLN A 82 -5.52 8.88 -19.04
N ARG A 83 -6.69 8.24 -19.02
CA ARG A 83 -7.96 8.81 -19.53
C ARG A 83 -8.35 10.09 -18.79
N ILE A 84 -8.14 10.14 -17.48
CA ILE A 84 -8.44 11.33 -16.65
C ILE A 84 -7.25 12.28 -16.52
N GLY A 85 -6.26 12.22 -17.41
CA GLY A 85 -5.23 13.23 -17.58
C GLY A 85 -3.94 13.05 -16.79
N TYR A 86 -3.73 11.94 -16.06
CA TYR A 86 -2.47 11.65 -15.39
C TYR A 86 -1.47 10.94 -16.32
N ARG A 87 -0.18 11.08 -16.04
CA ARG A 87 0.88 10.26 -16.67
C ARG A 87 1.16 9.06 -15.79
N SER A 88 0.34 8.03 -15.96
CA SER A 88 0.44 6.79 -15.18
C SER A 88 1.57 5.89 -15.68
N TYR A 89 2.27 5.26 -14.74
CA TYR A 89 3.37 4.32 -14.94
C TYR A 89 3.08 3.02 -14.20
N LEU A 90 3.31 1.91 -14.86
CA LEU A 90 3.35 0.58 -14.24
C LEU A 90 4.70 0.34 -13.60
N SER A 91 4.76 -0.55 -12.61
CA SER A 91 5.94 -0.78 -11.76
C SER A 91 7.09 -1.54 -12.42
N ASN A 92 6.85 -2.25 -13.50
CA ASN A 92 7.67 -3.30 -14.12
C ASN A 92 7.73 -4.59 -13.28
N ILE A 93 6.77 -4.79 -12.39
CA ILE A 93 6.61 -6.03 -11.64
C ILE A 93 5.74 -6.98 -12.46
N VAL A 94 6.33 -8.08 -12.94
CA VAL A 94 5.59 -9.15 -13.62
C VAL A 94 4.85 -10.01 -12.60
N TRP A 95 5.50 -10.27 -11.45
CA TRP A 95 4.95 -11.09 -10.38
C TRP A 95 5.53 -10.65 -9.03
N ASN A 96 4.69 -10.04 -8.18
CA ASN A 96 5.13 -9.50 -6.88
C ASN A 96 5.18 -10.60 -5.79
N ASN A 97 6.18 -11.44 -5.87
CA ASN A 97 6.43 -12.53 -4.93
C ASN A 97 7.91 -12.66 -4.53
N ASP A 98 8.72 -11.63 -4.79
CA ASP A 98 10.12 -11.57 -4.37
C ASP A 98 10.25 -10.93 -2.98
N CYS A 99 11.46 -10.88 -2.46
CA CYS A 99 11.78 -10.16 -1.22
C CYS A 99 11.34 -8.69 -1.35
N PRO A 100 10.47 -8.16 -0.45
CA PRO A 100 10.00 -6.79 -0.51
C PRO A 100 11.12 -5.75 -0.53
N ASP A 101 12.21 -5.98 0.19
CA ASP A 101 13.38 -5.11 0.20
C ASP A 101 14.06 -5.02 -1.18
N ARG A 102 14.14 -6.12 -1.91
CA ARG A 102 14.71 -6.16 -3.25
C ARG A 102 13.79 -5.49 -4.26
N THR A 103 12.48 -5.72 -4.10
CA THR A 103 11.44 -5.06 -4.91
C THR A 103 11.45 -3.56 -4.68
N SER A 104 11.55 -3.11 -3.43
CA SER A 104 11.63 -1.69 -3.06
C SER A 104 12.81 -0.99 -3.74
N ARG A 105 14.01 -1.59 -3.71
CA ARG A 105 15.19 -1.05 -4.41
C ARG A 105 15.01 -0.95 -5.94
N SER A 106 14.29 -1.89 -6.54
CA SER A 106 13.98 -1.81 -7.98
C SER A 106 12.99 -0.68 -8.27
N LEU A 107 11.99 -0.53 -7.43
CA LEU A 107 11.00 0.55 -7.53
C LEU A 107 11.63 1.92 -7.30
N ALA A 108 12.61 2.05 -6.38
CA ALA A 108 13.34 3.29 -6.16
C ALA A 108 14.03 3.80 -7.43
N ARG A 109 14.73 2.92 -8.16
CA ARG A 109 15.34 3.28 -9.46
C ARG A 109 14.30 3.75 -10.49
N LYS A 110 13.13 3.11 -10.51
CA LYS A 110 12.03 3.51 -11.40
C LYS A 110 11.45 4.87 -10.99
N LEU A 111 11.22 5.07 -9.71
CA LEU A 111 10.76 6.34 -9.14
C LEU A 111 11.69 7.50 -9.52
N GLU A 112 12.99 7.32 -9.35
CA GLU A 112 14.02 8.30 -9.77
C GLU A 112 13.98 8.58 -11.27
N ALA A 113 13.83 7.54 -12.10
CA ALA A 113 13.75 7.71 -13.55
C ALA A 113 12.50 8.50 -13.97
N ILE A 114 11.35 8.26 -13.34
CA ILE A 114 10.12 9.01 -13.59
C ILE A 114 10.29 10.45 -13.14
N GLN A 115 10.81 10.70 -11.94
CA GLN A 115 11.03 12.03 -11.40
C GLN A 115 11.99 12.85 -12.29
N ARG A 116 13.11 12.25 -12.73
CA ARG A 116 14.03 12.94 -13.67
C ARG A 116 13.37 13.29 -15.00
N ARG A 117 12.49 12.41 -15.52
CA ARG A 117 11.80 12.64 -16.79
C ARG A 117 10.82 13.80 -16.73
N HIS A 118 10.16 13.99 -15.59
CA HIS A 118 9.10 14.99 -15.43
C HIS A 118 9.54 16.23 -14.65
N ALA A 119 10.70 16.19 -14.00
CA ALA A 119 11.21 17.23 -13.09
C ALA A 119 10.20 17.61 -11.99
N THR A 120 9.29 16.68 -11.62
CA THR A 120 8.27 16.84 -10.58
C THR A 120 8.24 15.60 -9.69
N ARG A 121 7.72 15.77 -8.46
CA ARG A 121 7.50 14.63 -7.55
C ARG A 121 6.47 13.68 -8.13
N VAL A 122 6.58 12.40 -7.78
CA VAL A 122 5.75 11.31 -8.29
C VAL A 122 4.69 10.95 -7.26
N ARG A 123 3.45 10.77 -7.68
CA ARG A 123 2.37 10.23 -6.86
C ARG A 123 2.45 8.72 -6.88
N LEU A 124 2.27 8.09 -5.73
CA LEU A 124 2.27 6.63 -5.63
C LEU A 124 0.87 6.11 -5.33
N VAL A 125 0.45 5.08 -6.04
CA VAL A 125 -0.78 4.32 -5.73
C VAL A 125 -0.39 2.86 -5.62
N GLY A 126 -0.55 2.27 -4.42
CA GLY A 126 -0.16 0.90 -4.16
C GLY A 126 -1.30 0.05 -3.63
N HIS A 127 -1.49 -1.14 -4.20
CA HIS A 127 -2.47 -2.11 -3.76
C HIS A 127 -1.84 -3.14 -2.82
N SER A 128 -2.44 -3.40 -1.66
CA SER A 128 -2.01 -4.45 -0.73
C SER A 128 -0.51 -4.32 -0.39
N LEU A 129 0.31 -5.33 -0.61
CA LEU A 129 1.78 -5.26 -0.47
C LEU A 129 2.39 -4.09 -1.26
N GLY A 130 1.79 -3.71 -2.39
CA GLY A 130 2.24 -2.56 -3.18
C GLY A 130 2.12 -1.23 -2.45
N GLY A 131 1.12 -1.06 -1.59
CA GLY A 131 1.01 0.11 -0.73
C GLY A 131 2.04 0.13 0.40
N MET A 132 2.37 -1.03 0.96
CA MET A 132 3.46 -1.15 1.94
C MET A 132 4.81 -0.83 1.29
N LEU A 133 5.04 -1.26 0.04
CA LEU A 133 6.23 -0.89 -0.74
C LEU A 133 6.26 0.62 -1.02
N ALA A 134 5.12 1.25 -1.31
CA ALA A 134 5.02 2.70 -1.49
C ALA A 134 5.38 3.46 -0.19
N LYS A 135 4.90 2.98 0.96
CA LYS A 135 5.25 3.51 2.28
C LYS A 135 6.76 3.36 2.58
N SER A 136 7.34 2.20 2.26
CA SER A 136 8.79 1.99 2.41
C SER A 136 9.60 2.94 1.52
N LEU A 137 9.18 3.15 0.27
CA LEU A 137 9.81 4.13 -0.62
C LEU A 137 9.72 5.55 -0.08
N LEU A 138 8.60 5.89 0.54
CA LEU A 138 8.41 7.22 1.16
C LEU A 138 9.41 7.46 2.28
N GLN A 139 9.72 6.45 3.09
CA GLN A 139 10.72 6.56 4.17
C GLN A 139 12.12 6.87 3.64
N ASP A 140 12.49 6.27 2.52
CA ASP A 140 13.85 6.39 1.98
C ASP A 140 13.99 7.54 0.96
N HIS A 141 12.88 7.93 0.29
CA HIS A 141 12.89 8.90 -0.82
C HIS A 141 11.77 9.96 -0.73
N PRO A 142 11.53 10.60 0.43
CA PRO A 142 10.41 11.54 0.59
C PRO A 142 10.49 12.72 -0.38
N GLN A 143 11.69 13.12 -0.78
CA GLN A 143 11.92 14.23 -1.72
C GLN A 143 11.46 13.94 -3.16
N LEU A 144 11.29 12.67 -3.52
CA LEU A 144 10.84 12.26 -4.86
C LEU A 144 9.31 12.05 -4.94
N ILE A 145 8.63 11.98 -3.79
CA ILE A 145 7.23 11.58 -3.70
C ILE A 145 6.36 12.78 -3.35
N ASP A 146 5.29 12.99 -4.13
CA ASP A 146 4.30 14.04 -3.89
C ASP A 146 3.26 13.58 -2.87
N ARG A 147 2.75 12.37 -3.00
CA ARG A 147 1.79 11.73 -2.08
C ARG A 147 1.75 10.23 -2.27
N VAL A 148 1.19 9.54 -1.28
CA VAL A 148 0.95 8.10 -1.30
C VAL A 148 -0.53 7.82 -1.10
N VAL A 149 -1.11 6.97 -1.94
CA VAL A 149 -2.47 6.42 -1.79
C VAL A 149 -2.36 4.91 -1.69
N THR A 150 -2.79 4.34 -0.59
CA THR A 150 -2.79 2.88 -0.36
C THR A 150 -4.20 2.31 -0.55
N LEU A 151 -4.28 1.13 -1.15
CA LEU A 151 -5.52 0.40 -1.41
C LEU A 151 -5.47 -0.94 -0.64
N GLY A 152 -6.22 -1.09 0.43
CA GLY A 152 -6.26 -2.31 1.24
C GLY A 152 -4.89 -2.79 1.72
N SER A 153 -4.02 -1.89 2.13
CA SER A 153 -2.63 -2.19 2.48
C SER A 153 -2.46 -2.23 3.99
N PRO A 154 -2.14 -3.38 4.60
CA PRO A 154 -2.03 -3.51 6.06
C PRO A 154 -0.66 -3.02 6.58
N PHE A 155 -0.34 -1.75 6.39
CA PHE A 155 0.98 -1.18 6.72
C PHE A 155 1.22 -1.00 8.22
N ARG A 156 0.18 -1.07 9.05
CA ARG A 156 0.33 -1.01 10.52
C ARG A 156 0.67 -2.36 11.14
N SER A 157 0.57 -3.45 10.38
CA SER A 157 0.93 -4.77 10.86
C SER A 157 1.42 -5.63 9.71
N LEU A 158 2.69 -5.95 9.71
CA LEU A 158 3.32 -6.83 8.71
C LEU A 158 2.74 -8.27 8.71
N VAL A 159 2.04 -8.66 9.77
CA VAL A 159 1.59 -10.04 10.02
C VAL A 159 0.06 -10.19 9.93
N LYS A 160 -0.72 -9.11 9.91
CA LYS A 160 -2.19 -9.17 9.89
C LYS A 160 -2.75 -9.35 8.47
N ALA A 161 -2.27 -10.37 7.76
CA ALA A 161 -2.89 -10.88 6.55
C ALA A 161 -3.59 -12.20 6.86
N HIS A 162 -4.58 -12.54 6.03
CA HIS A 162 -5.31 -13.81 6.19
C HIS A 162 -4.33 -15.00 6.24
N PRO A 163 -4.49 -15.97 7.19
CA PRO A 163 -3.56 -17.10 7.37
C PRO A 163 -3.26 -17.88 6.08
N ALA A 164 -4.25 -18.01 5.19
CA ALA A 164 -4.05 -18.65 3.88
C ALA A 164 -3.04 -17.88 3.00
N VAL A 165 -3.03 -16.56 3.05
CA VAL A 165 -2.08 -15.72 2.28
C VAL A 165 -0.67 -15.88 2.85
N VAL A 166 -0.54 -15.91 4.17
CA VAL A 166 0.72 -16.21 4.88
C VAL A 166 1.22 -17.60 4.52
N GLY A 167 0.33 -18.61 4.52
CA GLY A 167 0.66 -19.97 4.11
C GLY A 167 1.14 -20.09 2.67
N ILE A 168 0.52 -19.38 1.73
CA ILE A 168 0.97 -19.30 0.34
C ILE A 168 2.37 -18.69 0.26
N TRP A 169 2.64 -17.62 1.00
CA TRP A 169 3.96 -16.99 1.06
C TRP A 169 5.04 -17.96 1.54
N GLU A 170 4.77 -18.73 2.61
CA GLU A 170 5.70 -19.73 3.13
C GLU A 170 6.00 -20.82 2.10
N GLN A 171 4.97 -21.35 1.42
CA GLN A 171 5.16 -22.36 0.38
C GLN A 171 5.99 -21.82 -0.80
N LEU A 172 5.75 -20.58 -1.21
CA LEU A 172 6.52 -19.94 -2.28
C LEU A 172 7.99 -19.72 -1.90
N LYS A 173 8.29 -19.38 -0.64
CA LYS A 173 9.68 -19.28 -0.17
C LYS A 173 10.41 -20.61 -0.36
N ILE A 174 9.77 -21.72 0.03
CA ILE A 174 10.32 -23.07 -0.09
C ILE A 174 10.54 -23.45 -1.56
N MET A 175 9.53 -23.23 -2.40
CA MET A 175 9.61 -23.56 -3.84
C MET A 175 10.70 -22.76 -4.55
N ARG A 176 10.81 -21.46 -4.29
CA ARG A 176 11.84 -20.61 -4.91
C ARG A 176 13.25 -20.99 -4.47
N GLY A 177 13.43 -21.35 -3.20
CA GLY A 177 14.72 -21.87 -2.72
C GLY A 177 15.16 -23.10 -3.50
N LYS A 178 14.21 -24.01 -3.81
CA LYS A 178 14.49 -25.26 -4.55
C LYS A 178 14.70 -25.04 -6.06
N LEU A 179 13.92 -24.14 -6.71
CA LEU A 179 13.90 -24.00 -8.15
C LEU A 179 14.89 -22.98 -8.71
N ILE A 180 15.20 -21.91 -7.97
CA ILE A 180 15.95 -20.76 -8.50
C ILE A 180 17.30 -20.59 -7.77
N GLY A 181 17.59 -21.42 -6.75
CA GLY A 181 18.81 -21.31 -5.95
C GLY A 181 18.92 -19.97 -5.17
N ARG A 182 17.88 -19.16 -5.16
CA ARG A 182 17.82 -17.91 -4.43
C ARG A 182 17.13 -18.16 -3.09
N ASN A 183 17.91 -18.46 -2.09
CA ASN A 183 17.42 -18.61 -0.72
C ASN A 183 16.92 -17.26 -0.22
N LEU A 184 15.61 -17.13 -0.10
CA LEU A 184 15.01 -16.15 0.81
C LEU A 184 15.39 -16.59 2.23
N LYS A 185 15.86 -15.64 3.05
CA LYS A 185 16.16 -15.96 4.45
C LYS A 185 14.87 -16.47 5.14
N PRO A 186 14.97 -17.41 6.08
CA PRO A 186 13.80 -17.90 6.82
C PRO A 186 12.99 -16.76 7.47
N SER A 187 13.65 -15.69 7.90
CA SER A 187 13.04 -14.49 8.48
C SER A 187 12.31 -13.58 7.47
N CYS A 188 12.43 -13.82 6.15
CA CYS A 188 11.72 -13.01 5.17
C CYS A 188 10.21 -13.22 5.27
N GLY A 189 9.45 -12.13 5.45
CA GLY A 189 7.98 -12.16 5.55
C GLY A 189 7.44 -12.50 6.95
N THR A 190 8.30 -12.70 7.95
CA THR A 190 7.88 -12.96 9.34
C THR A 190 7.86 -11.70 10.22
N GLY A 191 8.27 -10.54 9.69
CA GLY A 191 8.49 -9.33 10.48
C GLY A 191 9.85 -9.27 11.20
N HIS A 192 10.52 -10.40 11.37
CA HIS A 192 11.82 -10.48 12.07
C HIS A 192 13.04 -10.26 11.15
N CYS A 193 12.82 -9.90 9.89
CA CYS A 193 13.91 -9.59 8.97
C CYS A 193 14.44 -8.19 9.26
N LEU A 194 15.75 -8.06 9.48
CA LEU A 194 16.45 -6.77 9.68
C LEU A 194 16.71 -6.05 8.34
N CYS A 195 15.84 -6.20 7.35
CA CYS A 195 15.96 -5.51 6.07
C CYS A 195 15.38 -4.09 6.14
N ASP A 196 15.76 -3.24 5.17
CA ASP A 196 15.32 -1.85 5.13
C ASP A 196 13.79 -1.75 5.03
N PHE A 197 13.16 -2.62 4.26
CA PHE A 197 11.70 -2.66 4.15
C PHE A 197 11.00 -2.82 5.51
N VAL A 198 11.44 -3.77 6.36
CA VAL A 198 10.85 -3.98 7.68
C VAL A 198 11.14 -2.79 8.60
N ARG A 199 12.37 -2.28 8.58
CA ARG A 199 12.74 -1.08 9.36
C ARG A 199 11.89 0.12 8.98
N ASN A 200 11.62 0.30 7.69
CA ASN A 200 10.80 1.40 7.19
C ASN A 200 9.34 1.32 7.64
N MET A 201 8.81 0.10 7.82
CA MET A 201 7.43 -0.08 8.31
C MET A 201 7.24 0.31 9.79
N VAL A 202 8.31 0.30 10.58
CA VAL A 202 8.26 0.66 12.02
C VAL A 202 8.76 2.07 12.31
N ARG A 203 9.33 2.76 11.31
CA ARG A 203 9.76 4.15 11.47
C ARG A 203 8.55 5.09 11.53
N PRO A 204 8.65 6.20 12.29
CA PRO A 204 7.66 7.28 12.21
C PRO A 204 7.49 7.77 10.78
N GLU A 205 6.26 7.94 10.34
CA GLU A 205 5.97 8.36 8.98
C GLU A 205 6.39 9.81 8.71
N PRO A 206 6.97 10.11 7.52
CA PRO A 206 7.25 11.48 7.11
C PRO A 206 5.95 12.28 7.04
N ARG A 207 5.83 13.34 7.85
CA ARG A 207 4.62 14.18 7.94
C ARG A 207 4.49 15.18 6.79
N ASP A 208 5.59 15.46 6.09
CA ASP A 208 5.64 16.46 5.01
C ASP A 208 5.01 15.97 3.70
N VAL A 209 4.82 14.67 3.55
CA VAL A 209 4.22 14.05 2.37
C VAL A 209 2.86 13.48 2.74
N PRO A 210 1.78 13.91 2.06
CA PRO A 210 0.44 13.39 2.30
C PRO A 210 0.33 11.91 2.04
N GLN A 211 -0.35 11.21 2.93
CA GLN A 211 -0.59 9.79 2.86
C GLN A 211 -2.08 9.54 3.06
N TYR A 212 -2.66 8.72 2.19
CA TYR A 212 -4.09 8.42 2.19
C TYR A 212 -4.30 6.92 2.14
N ALA A 213 -5.26 6.43 2.89
CA ALA A 213 -5.67 5.04 2.90
C ALA A 213 -7.11 4.90 2.35
N ILE A 214 -7.25 4.01 1.37
CA ILE A 214 -8.55 3.52 0.91
C ILE A 214 -8.67 2.09 1.41
N TYR A 215 -9.67 1.81 2.25
CA TYR A 215 -9.84 0.53 2.90
C TYR A 215 -11.30 0.05 2.84
N SER A 216 -11.52 -1.23 3.08
CA SER A 216 -12.84 -1.83 3.09
C SER A 216 -13.03 -2.75 4.28
N ARG A 217 -14.16 -2.63 4.98
CA ARG A 217 -14.51 -3.54 6.08
C ARG A 217 -14.92 -4.93 5.59
N VAL A 218 -15.20 -5.08 4.30
CA VAL A 218 -15.52 -6.37 3.69
C VAL A 218 -14.32 -7.03 2.99
N ASP A 219 -13.14 -6.45 3.14
CA ASP A 219 -11.87 -7.03 2.69
C ASP A 219 -11.65 -8.40 3.37
N GLY A 220 -11.47 -9.45 2.56
CA GLY A 220 -11.27 -10.82 3.04
C GLY A 220 -9.80 -11.20 3.22
N VAL A 221 -8.87 -10.33 2.86
CA VAL A 221 -7.43 -10.61 2.84
C VAL A 221 -6.66 -9.84 3.89
N ALA A 222 -6.92 -8.54 4.00
CA ALA A 222 -6.23 -7.64 4.92
C ALA A 222 -7.19 -7.16 6.02
N ASP A 223 -6.70 -7.13 7.26
CA ASP A 223 -7.43 -6.51 8.35
C ASP A 223 -7.55 -5.00 8.07
N TRP A 224 -8.78 -4.53 7.88
CA TRP A 224 -9.08 -3.13 7.55
C TRP A 224 -8.54 -2.14 8.58
N GLN A 225 -8.47 -2.50 9.85
CA GLN A 225 -7.92 -1.66 10.92
C GLN A 225 -6.42 -1.41 10.69
N SER A 226 -5.70 -2.40 10.19
CA SER A 226 -4.29 -2.28 9.84
C SER A 226 -4.01 -1.48 8.56
N CYS A 227 -5.08 -1.15 7.80
CA CYS A 227 -4.99 -0.41 6.54
C CYS A 227 -5.24 1.09 6.69
N ARG A 228 -5.50 1.60 7.91
CA ARG A 228 -5.91 3.00 8.14
C ARG A 228 -4.74 3.88 8.56
N GLU A 229 -4.79 5.14 8.12
CA GLU A 229 -3.94 6.22 8.65
C GLU A 229 -4.44 6.67 10.04
N ASP A 230 -3.55 7.32 10.82
CA ASP A 230 -3.91 7.86 12.14
C ASP A 230 -4.93 8.99 12.02
N LEU A 231 -4.77 9.85 11.03
CA LEU A 231 -5.66 10.96 10.79
C LEU A 231 -6.91 10.48 10.04
N ASP A 232 -8.08 10.61 10.65
CA ASP A 232 -9.34 10.14 10.06
C ASP A 232 -9.63 10.75 8.68
N SER A 233 -9.31 12.02 8.48
CA SER A 233 -9.49 12.70 7.20
C SER A 233 -8.63 12.12 6.06
N ALA A 234 -7.57 11.40 6.38
CA ALA A 234 -6.73 10.71 5.41
C ALA A 234 -7.30 9.36 4.96
N ASN A 235 -8.35 8.90 5.62
CA ASN A 235 -8.98 7.60 5.35
C ASN A 235 -10.20 7.74 4.44
N THR A 236 -10.41 6.75 3.58
CA THR A 236 -11.63 6.62 2.76
C THR A 236 -12.12 5.18 2.85
N GLU A 237 -13.28 4.99 3.46
CA GLU A 237 -13.94 3.69 3.49
C GLU A 237 -14.70 3.45 2.18
N VAL A 238 -14.55 2.25 1.62
CA VAL A 238 -15.27 1.78 0.42
C VAL A 238 -15.88 0.41 0.69
N ASN A 239 -16.87 0.02 -0.10
CA ASN A 239 -17.53 -1.27 0.06
C ASN A 239 -17.20 -2.20 -1.11
N CYS A 240 -15.99 -2.75 -1.11
CA CYS A 240 -15.53 -3.69 -2.13
C CYS A 240 -14.62 -4.76 -1.53
N THR A 241 -14.42 -5.84 -2.28
CA THR A 241 -13.50 -6.90 -1.91
C THR A 241 -12.03 -6.45 -2.05
N HIS A 242 -11.09 -7.16 -1.45
CA HIS A 242 -9.66 -6.87 -1.58
C HIS A 242 -9.19 -6.92 -3.04
N LEU A 243 -9.54 -7.99 -3.74
CA LEU A 243 -9.21 -8.16 -5.16
C LEU A 243 -9.98 -7.17 -6.05
N GLY A 244 -11.14 -6.71 -5.62
CA GLY A 244 -11.93 -5.73 -6.34
C GLY A 244 -11.42 -4.29 -6.22
N MET A 245 -10.58 -3.96 -5.24
CA MET A 245 -10.16 -2.56 -5.03
C MET A 245 -9.61 -1.87 -6.28
N PRO A 246 -8.71 -2.45 -7.09
CA PRO A 246 -8.26 -1.81 -8.32
C PRO A 246 -9.28 -1.83 -9.46
N LEU A 247 -10.49 -2.36 -9.21
CA LEU A 247 -11.54 -2.62 -10.21
C LEU A 247 -12.92 -2.10 -9.76
N HIS A 248 -12.98 -1.19 -8.77
CA HIS A 248 -14.25 -0.74 -8.20
C HIS A 248 -14.48 0.76 -8.40
N PRO A 249 -15.71 1.21 -8.79
CA PRO A 249 -15.96 2.62 -9.09
C PRO A 249 -15.79 3.57 -7.90
N GLU A 250 -16.09 3.14 -6.67
CA GLU A 250 -15.87 3.96 -5.46
C GLU A 250 -14.38 4.19 -5.22
N VAL A 251 -13.55 3.16 -5.41
CA VAL A 251 -12.10 3.27 -5.29
C VAL A 251 -11.54 4.24 -6.32
N TYR A 252 -12.03 4.20 -7.56
CA TYR A 252 -11.63 5.13 -8.61
C TYR A 252 -11.97 6.58 -8.27
N ARG A 253 -13.18 6.84 -7.72
CA ARG A 253 -13.54 8.19 -7.22
C ARG A 253 -12.62 8.63 -6.10
N ALA A 254 -12.37 7.74 -5.14
CA ALA A 254 -11.48 8.03 -4.01
C ALA A 254 -10.06 8.33 -4.46
N ILE A 255 -9.50 7.53 -5.37
CA ILE A 255 -8.16 7.77 -5.96
C ILE A 255 -8.12 9.15 -6.63
N ALA A 256 -9.10 9.46 -7.51
CA ALA A 256 -9.12 10.74 -8.20
C ALA A 256 -9.19 11.92 -7.23
N ALA A 257 -10.03 11.84 -6.20
CA ALA A 257 -10.15 12.87 -5.17
C ALA A 257 -8.82 13.07 -4.44
N ARG A 258 -8.19 11.98 -3.97
CA ARG A 258 -6.91 12.04 -3.23
C ARG A 258 -5.75 12.49 -4.12
N LEU A 259 -5.72 12.12 -5.39
CA LEU A 259 -4.72 12.59 -6.33
C LEU A 259 -4.88 14.09 -6.66
N ALA A 260 -6.10 14.61 -6.74
CA ALA A 260 -6.38 16.00 -7.08
C ALA A 260 -6.29 16.97 -5.89
N GLU A 261 -6.22 16.46 -4.65
CA GLU A 261 -6.20 17.29 -3.45
C GLU A 261 -5.04 18.29 -3.46
N VAL A 262 -5.38 19.57 -3.39
CA VAL A 262 -4.37 20.63 -3.38
C VAL A 262 -3.76 20.73 -1.99
N GLN A 263 -2.44 20.59 -1.90
CA GLN A 263 -1.73 20.75 -0.64
C GLN A 263 -1.68 22.23 -0.27
N PRO A 264 -2.02 22.60 0.99
CA PRO A 264 -1.73 23.94 1.48
C PRO A 264 -0.22 24.20 1.38
N SER A 265 0.12 25.43 1.02
CA SER A 265 1.52 25.82 0.90
C SER A 265 2.27 25.56 2.23
N PRO A 266 3.59 25.28 2.19
CA PRO A 266 4.38 25.07 3.41
C PRO A 266 4.25 26.20 4.45
N ALA A 267 3.99 27.42 3.99
CA ALA A 267 3.75 28.58 4.84
C ALA A 267 2.42 28.48 5.61
N LEU A 268 1.35 28.05 4.93
CA LEU A 268 0.05 27.83 5.56
C LEU A 268 0.04 26.66 6.55
N ARG A 269 0.81 25.59 6.30
CA ARG A 269 0.95 24.47 7.24
C ARG A 269 1.62 24.90 8.54
N LYS A 270 2.71 25.67 8.48
CA LYS A 270 3.37 26.19 9.68
C LYS A 270 2.42 27.04 10.52
N GLN A 271 1.56 27.83 9.88
CA GLN A 271 0.60 28.69 10.56
C GLN A 271 -0.53 27.91 11.24
N THR A 272 -0.97 26.78 10.66
CA THR A 272 -1.95 25.87 11.28
C THR A 272 -1.34 25.07 12.42
N ASP A 273 -0.09 24.63 12.32
CA ASP A 273 0.60 23.91 13.37
C ASP A 273 0.91 24.84 14.58
N GLU A 274 1.24 26.10 14.34
CA GLU A 274 1.45 27.11 15.39
C GLU A 274 0.13 27.49 16.10
N LEU A 275 -1.01 27.48 15.38
CA LEU A 275 -2.33 27.75 15.96
C LEU A 275 -2.94 26.56 16.71
N SER A 276 -2.48 25.35 16.44
CA SER A 276 -2.91 24.11 17.11
C SER A 276 -2.03 23.73 18.30
N ALA A 277 -0.89 24.41 18.50
CA ALA A 277 -0.10 24.29 19.72
C ALA A 277 -0.83 25.03 20.85
N ASP A 278 -1.42 24.29 21.79
CA ASP A 278 -2.08 24.83 22.97
C ASP A 278 -1.17 25.85 23.69
N PRO A 279 -1.73 26.98 24.16
CA PRO A 279 -0.95 27.92 24.96
C PRO A 279 -0.44 27.22 26.23
N PRO A 280 0.76 27.56 26.73
CA PRO A 280 1.27 26.96 27.92
C PRO A 280 0.28 27.24 29.08
N SER A 281 -0.15 26.15 29.72
CA SER A 281 -0.95 26.23 30.96
C SER A 281 -0.22 27.08 32.00
N VAL A 282 -0.81 28.22 32.35
CA VAL A 282 -0.39 29.14 33.44
C VAL A 282 -0.75 28.50 34.76
#